data_513e5d5902742337656e484bfeeba5b1
#
_entry.id   513e5d5902742337656e484bfeeba5b1
#
_cell.length_a   1.000
_cell.length_b   1.000
_cell.length_c   1.000
_cell.angle_alpha   90.00
_cell.angle_beta   90.00
_cell.angle_gamma   90.00
#
_symmetry.space_group_name_H-M   'P 1'
#
loop_
_entity.id
_entity.type
_entity.pdbx_description
1 polymer ?
#
loop_
_entity_poly.entity_id
_entity_poly.type
_entity_poly.pdbx_seq_one_letter_code
_entity_poly.pdbx_strand_id
1 'polypeptide(L)'
;MMKSKKNGLKQWFGLAMLTVLMLTLAACGSKSSDGGAQGDSTASQEGEMQQIKVASSLSAMVDMMEAIKPVLEKDGIQLEIVSVSDNIQPNEALKNKEVDANFFQHKVFMEQYNENNDANLVMVTPIYHIIYGGYSKKYNSIEELPEGATIGIPNDPANIGRSLAMFAENGMITLKDGVGMDALQSDITGNPKNYKFKEVDLLMLGRAYDDVDMVTLYPAYASPLGLTPKDAIVTETLDEEFAISLVAREDNKDSEAIQKLAAALTSDEARKFIEENHKDTMIPAF
;
A
#
# COMPACT_ATOMS: atom_id res chain seq x y z
N MET A 1 42.30 -47.17 0.89
CA MET A 1 43.76 -47.17 0.68
C MET A 1 44.22 -45.81 0.19
N MET A 2 45.15 -45.25 0.86
CA MET A 2 46.04 -44.09 0.63
C MET A 2 45.42 -42.73 0.81
N LYS A 3 45.59 -42.08 1.97
CA LYS A 3 46.75 -41.32 2.53
C LYS A 3 47.07 -40.07 1.67
N SER A 4 46.79 -38.90 2.23
CA SER A 4 47.57 -38.08 3.17
C SER A 4 48.61 -37.18 2.52
N LYS A 5 48.54 -35.88 2.82
CA LYS A 5 49.60 -34.97 3.34
C LYS A 5 49.10 -33.52 3.19
N LYS A 6 48.81 -32.77 4.20
CA LYS A 6 49.61 -31.99 5.18
C LYS A 6 50.92 -31.39 4.63
N ASN A 7 50.94 -30.05 4.68
CA ASN A 7 52.02 -29.19 5.22
C ASN A 7 51.67 -27.75 4.83
N GLY A 8 51.56 -26.78 5.62
CA GLY A 8 52.32 -26.43 6.83
C GLY A 8 53.21 -25.24 6.59
N LEU A 9 52.97 -24.20 7.34
CA LEU A 9 53.98 -23.40 8.05
C LEU A 9 54.60 -22.17 7.32
N LYS A 10 54.46 -21.04 7.83
CA LYS A 10 55.20 -20.12 8.72
C LYS A 10 54.90 -18.68 8.27
N GLN A 11 54.29 -17.88 9.11
CA GLN A 11 54.87 -16.94 10.10
C GLN A 11 56.20 -16.30 9.68
N TRP A 12 56.18 -14.96 9.63
CA TRP A 12 57.18 -14.09 10.25
C TRP A 12 56.80 -12.63 10.02
N PHE A 13 56.43 -11.90 11.07
CA PHE A 13 57.15 -10.86 11.81
C PHE A 13 57.49 -9.59 11.02
N GLY A 14 57.05 -8.48 11.52
CA GLY A 14 57.53 -7.15 11.19
C GLY A 14 56.81 -6.09 12.02
N LEU A 15 57.25 -5.97 13.22
CA LEU A 15 56.92 -5.00 14.29
C LEU A 15 57.63 -3.67 14.05
N ALA A 16 57.07 -2.61 14.63
CA ALA A 16 57.68 -1.30 14.94
C ALA A 16 57.53 -0.22 13.84
N MET A 17 57.09 1.02 14.12
CA MET A 17 57.52 2.01 15.13
C MET A 17 56.54 3.19 15.01
N LEU A 18 55.81 3.56 15.92
CA LEU A 18 55.83 4.58 17.01
C LEU A 18 56.73 5.78 16.77
N THR A 19 56.15 6.99 16.65
CA THR A 19 56.61 8.30 17.16
C THR A 19 55.54 9.32 16.77
N VAL A 20 54.71 9.85 17.65
CA VAL A 20 54.84 10.95 18.63
C VAL A 20 55.49 12.21 18.03
N LEU A 21 54.68 13.27 17.86
CA LEU A 21 55.05 14.59 18.28
C LEU A 21 53.82 15.48 18.56
N MET A 22 53.73 15.87 19.79
CA MET A 22 52.92 16.93 20.40
C MET A 22 53.51 18.30 20.18
N LEU A 23 52.67 19.31 20.48
CA LEU A 23 52.95 20.72 20.86
C LEU A 23 53.12 21.69 19.67
N THR A 24 52.33 22.78 19.64
CA THR A 24 52.45 23.93 20.56
C THR A 24 51.21 24.79 20.58
N LEU A 25 50.77 25.18 21.79
CA LEU A 25 50.01 26.37 22.10
C LEU A 25 50.92 27.62 22.10
N ALA A 26 50.39 28.73 21.61
CA ALA A 26 50.69 30.08 22.09
C ALA A 26 49.62 31.01 21.46
N ALA A 27 48.70 31.59 22.09
CA ALA A 27 48.56 32.51 23.20
C ALA A 27 48.88 34.01 22.82
N CYS A 28 47.83 34.85 23.06
CA CYS A 28 47.84 36.27 23.37
C CYS A 28 48.25 37.25 22.26
N GLY A 29 47.38 38.16 21.80
CA GLY A 29 46.73 39.23 22.50
C GLY A 29 47.07 40.55 21.83
N SER A 30 46.09 41.33 21.43
CA SER A 30 45.98 42.77 21.72
C SER A 30 44.88 43.44 20.90
N LYS A 31 44.13 44.27 21.57
CA LYS A 31 43.08 45.18 21.12
C LYS A 31 43.49 46.12 19.98
N SER A 32 42.59 46.37 19.05
CA SER A 32 42.13 47.76 18.77
C SER A 32 40.87 47.73 17.92
N SER A 33 39.92 48.53 18.33
CA SER A 33 38.67 48.99 17.78
C SER A 33 38.76 49.43 16.32
N ASP A 34 37.79 49.07 15.44
CA ASP A 34 36.71 49.98 15.03
C ASP A 34 35.92 49.44 13.86
N GLY A 35 34.58 49.66 13.83
CA GLY A 35 33.82 49.85 12.60
C GLY A 35 33.13 48.64 11.96
N GLY A 36 31.94 48.32 12.44
CA GLY A 36 30.71 48.14 11.66
C GLY A 36 30.69 47.24 10.43
N ALA A 37 30.07 46.11 10.55
CA ALA A 37 29.01 45.61 9.68
C ALA A 37 28.53 44.24 10.23
N GLN A 38 27.41 44.28 10.86
CA GLN A 38 26.64 43.10 11.28
C GLN A 38 26.08 42.47 10.01
N GLY A 39 26.84 41.58 9.42
CA GLY A 39 26.33 40.62 8.44
C GLY A 39 25.65 39.51 9.21
N ASP A 40 24.36 39.63 9.31
CA ASP A 40 23.47 38.57 9.77
C ASP A 40 23.55 37.41 8.75
N SER A 41 24.52 36.53 8.94
CA SER A 41 24.55 35.27 8.26
C SER A 41 23.58 34.33 9.00
N THR A 42 22.29 34.47 8.71
CA THR A 42 21.33 33.37 8.85
C THR A 42 21.80 32.25 7.93
N ALA A 43 22.75 31.47 8.40
CA ALA A 43 22.95 30.14 7.89
C ALA A 43 21.62 29.39 8.18
N SER A 44 20.80 29.28 7.16
CA SER A 44 19.71 28.34 7.14
C SER A 44 20.33 26.97 7.49
N GLN A 45 20.11 26.48 8.70
CA GLN A 45 20.27 25.06 8.97
C GLN A 45 19.27 24.40 8.03
N GLU A 46 19.73 23.87 6.90
CA GLU A 46 19.01 22.82 6.20
C GLU A 46 18.89 21.69 7.22
N GLY A 47 17.74 21.60 7.88
CA GLY A 47 17.42 20.52 8.80
C GLY A 47 17.57 19.22 8.03
N GLU A 48 18.25 18.25 8.62
CA GLU A 48 18.37 16.90 8.08
C GLU A 48 16.95 16.36 7.81
N MET A 49 16.65 16.03 6.53
CA MET A 49 15.32 15.53 6.15
C MET A 49 15.12 14.15 6.78
N GLN A 50 13.99 13.98 7.44
CA GLN A 50 13.60 12.69 8.00
C GLN A 50 13.14 11.77 6.89
N GLN A 51 13.83 10.63 6.70
CA GLN A 51 13.41 9.62 5.72
C GLN A 51 12.24 8.79 6.25
N ILE A 52 11.26 8.53 5.37
CA ILE A 52 10.15 7.60 5.60
C ILE A 52 10.02 6.64 4.41
N LYS A 53 9.85 5.34 4.68
CA LYS A 53 9.71 4.30 3.67
C LYS A 53 8.28 3.80 3.62
N VAL A 54 7.67 3.79 2.43
CA VAL A 54 6.28 3.35 2.24
C VAL A 54 6.20 2.29 1.15
N ALA A 55 5.66 1.12 1.50
CA ALA A 55 5.44 0.03 0.55
C ALA A 55 4.10 0.18 -0.18
N SER A 56 4.09 -0.13 -1.48
CA SER A 56 2.88 -0.18 -2.30
C SER A 56 3.01 -1.20 -3.42
N SER A 57 1.88 -1.78 -3.86
CA SER A 57 1.84 -2.80 -4.91
C SER A 57 1.20 -2.31 -6.23
N LEU A 58 0.55 -1.15 -6.25
CA LEU A 58 -0.18 -0.65 -7.41
C LEU A 58 0.38 0.68 -7.91
N SER A 59 0.54 0.82 -9.23
CA SER A 59 1.11 2.01 -9.87
C SER A 59 0.36 3.29 -9.52
N ALA A 60 -0.97 3.27 -9.50
CA ALA A 60 -1.76 4.48 -9.19
C ALA A 60 -1.48 5.04 -7.79
N MET A 61 -1.17 4.17 -6.80
CA MET A 61 -0.79 4.59 -5.45
C MET A 61 0.64 5.11 -5.41
N VAL A 62 1.54 4.47 -6.19
CA VAL A 62 2.92 4.96 -6.38
C VAL A 62 2.89 6.36 -7.00
N ASP A 63 2.13 6.55 -8.06
CA ASP A 63 2.00 7.84 -8.76
C ASP A 63 1.41 8.93 -7.84
N MET A 64 0.43 8.58 -6.99
CA MET A 64 -0.12 9.49 -5.99
C MET A 64 0.93 9.87 -4.94
N MET A 65 1.72 8.92 -4.45
CA MET A 65 2.82 9.20 -3.52
C MET A 65 3.90 10.06 -4.16
N GLU A 66 4.23 9.85 -5.43
CA GLU A 66 5.15 10.73 -6.18
C GLU A 66 4.60 12.15 -6.29
N ALA A 67 3.30 12.32 -6.53
CA ALA A 67 2.68 13.64 -6.65
C ALA A 67 2.72 14.45 -5.35
N ILE A 68 2.68 13.79 -4.18
CA ILE A 68 2.71 14.47 -2.87
C ILE A 68 4.14 14.66 -2.30
N LYS A 69 5.19 14.10 -2.92
CA LYS A 69 6.58 14.30 -2.47
C LYS A 69 6.95 15.77 -2.22
N PRO A 70 6.61 16.73 -3.11
CA PRO A 70 6.94 18.13 -2.88
C PRO A 70 6.25 18.75 -1.65
N VAL A 71 5.12 18.19 -1.22
CA VAL A 71 4.43 18.59 0.01
C VAL A 71 5.24 18.12 1.21
N LEU A 72 5.62 16.84 1.22
CA LEU A 72 6.43 16.23 2.29
C LEU A 72 7.81 16.86 2.43
N GLU A 73 8.49 17.19 1.31
CA GLU A 73 9.80 17.83 1.33
C GLU A 73 9.77 19.20 2.02
N LYS A 74 8.70 20.00 1.82
CA LYS A 74 8.50 21.26 2.53
C LYS A 74 8.37 21.08 4.04
N ASP A 75 7.85 19.92 4.46
CA ASP A 75 7.69 19.54 5.87
C ASP A 75 8.92 18.79 6.43
N GLY A 76 10.03 18.75 5.67
CA GLY A 76 11.28 18.11 6.08
C GLY A 76 11.26 16.59 6.02
N ILE A 77 10.35 15.98 5.23
CA ILE A 77 10.22 14.54 5.04
C ILE A 77 10.71 14.12 3.66
N GLN A 78 11.61 13.16 3.60
CA GLN A 78 12.03 12.48 2.38
C GLN A 78 11.29 11.15 2.23
N LEU A 79 10.41 11.03 1.24
CA LEU A 79 9.64 9.81 0.97
C LEU A 79 10.42 8.87 0.05
N GLU A 80 10.70 7.65 0.54
CA GLU A 80 11.16 6.51 -0.23
C GLU A 80 9.99 5.57 -0.50
N ILE A 81 9.68 5.31 -1.78
CA ILE A 81 8.59 4.43 -2.19
C ILE A 81 9.18 3.05 -2.52
N VAL A 82 8.72 2.04 -1.81
CA VAL A 82 9.12 0.63 -2.00
C VAL A 82 8.02 -0.07 -2.80
N SER A 83 8.22 -0.20 -4.11
CA SER A 83 7.28 -0.91 -4.97
C SER A 83 7.48 -2.42 -4.85
N VAL A 84 6.40 -3.15 -4.61
CA VAL A 84 6.38 -4.62 -4.53
C VAL A 84 5.40 -5.18 -5.56
N SER A 85 5.52 -6.48 -5.87
CA SER A 85 4.78 -7.10 -6.97
C SER A 85 3.57 -7.93 -6.54
N ASP A 86 3.30 -8.04 -5.24
CA ASP A 86 2.17 -8.78 -4.69
C ASP A 86 1.49 -8.03 -3.53
N ASN A 87 0.39 -8.60 -3.03
CA ASN A 87 -0.43 -7.98 -1.98
C ASN A 87 -0.11 -8.49 -0.56
N ILE A 88 0.92 -9.31 -0.38
CA ILE A 88 1.34 -9.84 0.93
C ILE A 88 2.58 -9.11 1.42
N GLN A 89 3.56 -8.91 0.54
CA GLN A 89 4.85 -8.28 0.88
C GLN A 89 4.73 -6.92 1.56
N PRO A 90 3.79 -6.00 1.21
CA PRO A 90 3.70 -4.71 1.90
C PRO A 90 3.41 -4.85 3.39
N ASN A 91 2.56 -5.81 3.78
CA ASN A 91 2.24 -6.07 5.18
C ASN A 91 3.40 -6.78 5.90
N GLU A 92 4.06 -7.74 5.24
CA GLU A 92 5.25 -8.41 5.78
C GLU A 92 6.38 -7.40 6.04
N ALA A 93 6.69 -6.54 5.07
CA ALA A 93 7.71 -5.52 5.20
C ALA A 93 7.40 -4.53 6.34
N LEU A 94 6.11 -4.15 6.49
CA LEU A 94 5.67 -3.25 7.55
C LEU A 94 5.77 -3.93 8.93
N LYS A 95 5.29 -5.16 9.07
CA LYS A 95 5.39 -5.97 10.29
C LYS A 95 6.85 -6.15 10.73
N ASN A 96 7.73 -6.43 9.78
CA ASN A 96 9.17 -6.65 10.02
C ASN A 96 9.98 -5.37 10.18
N LYS A 97 9.34 -4.18 10.15
CA LYS A 97 9.99 -2.86 10.27
C LYS A 97 10.98 -2.53 9.13
N GLU A 98 10.81 -3.15 7.97
CA GLU A 98 11.58 -2.87 6.76
C GLU A 98 11.09 -1.59 6.07
N VAL A 99 9.80 -1.25 6.30
CA VAL A 99 9.16 0.01 5.92
C VAL A 99 8.42 0.62 7.10
N ASP A 100 8.07 1.90 7.00
CA ASP A 100 7.40 2.65 8.08
C ASP A 100 5.88 2.63 7.95
N ALA A 101 5.39 2.52 6.71
CA ALA A 101 3.98 2.42 6.39
C ALA A 101 3.76 1.60 5.12
N ASN A 102 2.52 1.26 4.83
CA ASN A 102 2.11 0.83 3.51
C ASN A 102 0.83 1.57 3.06
N PHE A 103 0.65 1.63 1.74
CA PHE A 103 -0.49 2.25 1.12
C PHE A 103 -0.91 1.41 -0.09
N PHE A 104 -1.83 0.43 0.13
CA PHE A 104 -2.30 -0.48 -0.92
C PHE A 104 -3.61 -1.19 -0.59
N GLN A 105 -4.07 -1.16 0.65
CA GLN A 105 -5.12 -2.03 1.19
C GLN A 105 -6.25 -1.26 1.87
N HIS A 106 -7.36 -1.94 2.05
CA HIS A 106 -8.47 -1.51 2.89
C HIS A 106 -8.41 -2.17 4.28
N LYS A 107 -9.22 -1.65 5.23
CA LYS A 107 -9.24 -2.07 6.63
C LYS A 107 -9.48 -3.58 6.79
N VAL A 108 -10.50 -4.13 6.14
CA VAL A 108 -10.85 -5.55 6.28
C VAL A 108 -9.70 -6.48 5.88
N PHE A 109 -8.96 -6.15 4.81
CA PHE A 109 -7.79 -6.92 4.39
C PHE A 109 -6.65 -6.84 5.42
N MET A 110 -6.42 -5.66 6.00
CA MET A 110 -5.42 -5.46 7.06
C MET A 110 -5.77 -6.26 8.32
N GLU A 111 -7.03 -6.23 8.76
CA GLU A 111 -7.50 -6.94 9.96
C GLU A 111 -7.34 -8.46 9.79
N GLN A 112 -7.72 -9.01 8.64
CA GLN A 112 -7.49 -10.43 8.34
C GLN A 112 -6.00 -10.79 8.27
N TYR A 113 -5.16 -9.90 7.71
CA TYR A 113 -3.71 -10.11 7.76
C TYR A 113 -3.23 -10.18 9.21
N ASN A 114 -3.67 -9.26 10.07
CA ASN A 114 -3.32 -9.24 11.49
C ASN A 114 -3.68 -10.56 12.19
N GLU A 115 -4.91 -11.02 12.00
CA GLU A 115 -5.40 -12.27 12.60
C GLU A 115 -4.59 -13.50 12.17
N ASN A 116 -4.28 -13.59 10.88
CA ASN A 116 -3.60 -14.75 10.33
C ASN A 116 -2.08 -14.77 10.57
N ASN A 117 -1.48 -13.61 10.93
CA ASN A 117 -0.03 -13.47 11.01
C ASN A 117 0.46 -12.97 12.38
N ASP A 118 -0.41 -12.91 13.41
CA ASP A 118 -0.05 -12.35 14.72
C ASP A 118 0.60 -10.95 14.59
N ALA A 119 -0.04 -10.08 13.79
CA ALA A 119 0.40 -8.72 13.53
C ALA A 119 -0.53 -7.71 14.20
N ASN A 120 -0.07 -6.47 14.32
CA ASN A 120 -0.80 -5.36 14.93
C ASN A 120 -0.70 -4.10 14.08
N LEU A 121 -0.95 -4.26 12.78
CA LEU A 121 -1.04 -3.14 11.85
C LEU A 121 -2.33 -2.36 12.12
N VAL A 122 -2.29 -1.06 11.89
CA VAL A 122 -3.42 -0.16 12.14
C VAL A 122 -3.64 0.79 10.97
N MET A 123 -4.89 1.06 10.68
CA MET A 123 -5.27 2.10 9.73
C MET A 123 -5.00 3.47 10.35
N VAL A 124 -4.23 4.32 9.65
CA VAL A 124 -3.95 5.69 10.06
C VAL A 124 -5.03 6.62 9.54
N THR A 125 -5.33 6.55 8.24
CA THR A 125 -6.39 7.35 7.60
C THR A 125 -6.85 6.70 6.30
N PRO A 126 -8.16 6.75 5.97
CA PRO A 126 -8.65 6.43 4.65
C PRO A 126 -8.22 7.52 3.64
N ILE A 127 -7.92 7.13 2.41
CA ILE A 127 -7.44 8.05 1.37
C ILE A 127 -8.46 8.15 0.22
N TYR A 128 -8.90 7.02 -0.33
CA TYR A 128 -9.90 7.03 -1.38
C TYR A 128 -10.70 5.73 -1.44
N HIS A 129 -11.93 5.85 -1.91
CA HIS A 129 -12.74 4.70 -2.29
C HIS A 129 -12.48 4.33 -3.75
N ILE A 130 -12.60 3.05 -4.04
CA ILE A 130 -12.63 2.51 -5.39
C ILE A 130 -14.01 1.94 -5.67
N ILE A 131 -14.46 1.97 -6.91
CA ILE A 131 -15.70 1.34 -7.31
C ILE A 131 -15.39 -0.10 -7.72
N TYR A 132 -15.66 -1.03 -6.81
CA TYR A 132 -15.56 -2.45 -7.09
C TYR A 132 -16.78 -2.92 -7.82
N GLY A 133 -16.63 -3.75 -8.85
CA GLY A 133 -17.77 -4.18 -9.65
C GLY A 133 -17.56 -5.51 -10.37
N GLY A 134 -18.67 -6.06 -10.85
CA GLY A 134 -18.72 -7.24 -11.71
C GLY A 134 -18.81 -6.83 -13.18
N TYR A 135 -17.93 -7.40 -13.98
CA TYR A 135 -17.78 -7.10 -15.41
C TYR A 135 -18.02 -8.32 -16.26
N SER A 136 -18.70 -8.16 -17.38
CA SER A 136 -18.96 -9.23 -18.32
C SER A 136 -18.61 -8.80 -19.75
N LYS A 137 -18.01 -9.71 -20.51
CA LYS A 137 -17.78 -9.53 -21.95
C LYS A 137 -19.01 -9.89 -22.78
N LYS A 138 -19.92 -10.65 -22.19
CA LYS A 138 -21.04 -11.31 -22.88
C LYS A 138 -22.39 -10.68 -22.57
N TYR A 139 -22.54 -10.10 -21.38
CA TYR A 139 -23.83 -9.66 -20.83
C TYR A 139 -23.73 -8.21 -20.38
N ASN A 140 -24.83 -7.47 -20.52
CA ASN A 140 -24.88 -6.03 -20.20
C ASN A 140 -25.59 -5.73 -18.87
N SER A 141 -26.19 -6.75 -18.24
CA SER A 141 -26.82 -6.65 -16.93
C SER A 141 -26.82 -7.98 -16.20
N ILE A 142 -27.08 -7.95 -14.88
CA ILE A 142 -27.17 -9.18 -14.05
C ILE A 142 -28.39 -10.03 -14.42
N GLU A 143 -29.45 -9.41 -14.95
CA GLU A 143 -30.65 -10.13 -15.41
C GLU A 143 -30.35 -11.01 -16.62
N GLU A 144 -29.43 -10.58 -17.50
CA GLU A 144 -29.03 -11.32 -18.70
C GLU A 144 -28.13 -12.52 -18.38
N LEU A 145 -27.52 -12.58 -17.19
CA LEU A 145 -26.70 -13.74 -16.79
C LEU A 145 -27.55 -15.02 -16.79
N PRO A 146 -27.11 -16.09 -17.49
CA PRO A 146 -27.87 -17.33 -17.55
C PRO A 146 -27.85 -18.09 -16.22
N GLU A 147 -28.78 -19.04 -16.08
CA GLU A 147 -28.73 -20.01 -15.00
C GLU A 147 -27.42 -20.81 -15.09
N GLY A 148 -26.75 -21.00 -13.94
CA GLY A 148 -25.47 -21.68 -13.85
C GLY A 148 -24.29 -20.89 -14.37
N ALA A 149 -24.43 -19.56 -14.59
CA ALA A 149 -23.32 -18.68 -15.00
C ALA A 149 -22.13 -18.82 -14.04
N THR A 150 -20.93 -18.83 -14.61
CA THR A 150 -19.67 -18.85 -13.86
C THR A 150 -19.20 -17.44 -13.57
N ILE A 151 -18.99 -17.16 -12.28
CA ILE A 151 -18.56 -15.85 -11.79
C ILE A 151 -17.18 -15.99 -11.15
N GLY A 152 -16.17 -15.29 -11.70
CA GLY A 152 -14.84 -15.19 -11.10
C GLY A 152 -14.84 -14.20 -9.95
N ILE A 153 -14.36 -14.63 -8.79
CA ILE A 153 -14.19 -13.82 -7.58
C ILE A 153 -12.76 -13.98 -7.04
N PRO A 154 -12.23 -13.04 -6.22
CA PRO A 154 -10.96 -13.23 -5.55
C PRO A 154 -10.92 -14.50 -4.69
N ASN A 155 -9.72 -14.99 -4.36
CA ASN A 155 -9.52 -16.17 -3.54
C ASN A 155 -9.07 -15.86 -2.10
N ASP A 156 -8.90 -14.60 -1.76
CA ASP A 156 -8.65 -14.20 -0.38
C ASP A 156 -9.96 -13.92 0.36
N PRO A 157 -10.07 -14.28 1.66
CA PRO A 157 -11.33 -14.21 2.39
C PRO A 157 -11.95 -12.81 2.43
N ALA A 158 -11.14 -11.74 2.58
CA ALA A 158 -11.66 -10.37 2.62
C ALA A 158 -12.40 -10.00 1.34
N ASN A 159 -11.82 -10.34 0.21
CA ASN A 159 -12.40 -10.00 -1.09
C ASN A 159 -13.44 -11.02 -1.56
N ILE A 160 -13.42 -12.28 -1.06
CA ILE A 160 -14.56 -13.20 -1.19
C ILE A 160 -15.77 -12.58 -0.52
N GLY A 161 -15.66 -12.21 0.77
CA GLY A 161 -16.76 -11.62 1.53
C GLY A 161 -17.31 -10.36 0.87
N ARG A 162 -16.43 -9.45 0.43
CA ARG A 162 -16.80 -8.24 -0.32
C ARG A 162 -17.59 -8.57 -1.59
N SER A 163 -17.14 -9.54 -2.38
CA SER A 163 -17.84 -9.96 -3.61
C SER A 163 -19.21 -10.52 -3.30
N LEU A 164 -19.31 -11.40 -2.30
CA LEU A 164 -20.58 -12.04 -1.91
C LEU A 164 -21.56 -11.02 -1.33
N ALA A 165 -21.09 -10.06 -0.53
CA ALA A 165 -21.91 -8.98 -0.02
C ALA A 165 -22.47 -8.13 -1.16
N MET A 166 -21.64 -7.72 -2.13
CA MET A 166 -22.08 -6.99 -3.32
C MET A 166 -23.17 -7.78 -4.09
N PHE A 167 -23.01 -9.09 -4.27
CA PHE A 167 -24.01 -9.90 -4.95
C PHE A 167 -25.31 -10.02 -4.15
N ALA A 168 -25.23 -10.08 -2.82
CA ALA A 168 -26.40 -10.12 -1.96
C ALA A 168 -27.17 -8.79 -1.96
N GLU A 169 -26.47 -7.67 -1.88
CA GLU A 169 -27.05 -6.32 -1.98
C GLU A 169 -27.80 -6.10 -3.30
N ASN A 170 -27.31 -6.70 -4.37
CA ASN A 170 -27.92 -6.62 -5.70
C ASN A 170 -28.91 -7.75 -5.99
N GLY A 171 -29.30 -8.53 -4.98
CA GLY A 171 -30.33 -9.57 -5.09
C GLY A 171 -29.94 -10.79 -5.92
N MET A 172 -28.66 -10.98 -6.23
CA MET A 172 -28.17 -12.14 -6.99
C MET A 172 -28.14 -13.41 -6.15
N ILE A 173 -27.83 -13.27 -4.86
CA ILE A 173 -27.78 -14.36 -3.88
C ILE A 173 -28.39 -13.89 -2.55
N THR A 174 -28.56 -14.83 -1.62
CA THR A 174 -28.89 -14.56 -0.22
C THR A 174 -27.81 -15.16 0.66
N LEU A 175 -27.34 -14.41 1.63
CA LEU A 175 -26.36 -14.86 2.63
C LEU A 175 -27.06 -15.21 3.95
N LYS A 176 -26.38 -15.97 4.77
CA LYS A 176 -26.76 -16.24 6.16
C LYS A 176 -26.76 -14.95 6.96
N ASP A 177 -27.73 -14.79 7.85
CA ASP A 177 -27.82 -13.60 8.70
C ASP A 177 -26.55 -13.39 9.53
N GLY A 178 -26.08 -12.14 9.57
CA GLY A 178 -24.99 -11.68 10.42
C GLY A 178 -23.58 -12.01 9.96
N VAL A 179 -23.38 -12.64 8.79
CA VAL A 179 -22.01 -12.92 8.27
C VAL A 179 -21.33 -11.69 7.68
N GLY A 180 -22.11 -10.71 7.19
CA GLY A 180 -21.57 -9.45 6.67
C GLY A 180 -20.45 -9.66 5.64
N MET A 181 -19.33 -8.96 5.86
CA MET A 181 -18.16 -9.00 4.98
C MET A 181 -17.23 -10.20 5.23
N ASP A 182 -17.49 -11.01 6.24
CA ASP A 182 -16.76 -12.26 6.50
C ASP A 182 -17.39 -13.46 5.78
N ALA A 183 -18.37 -13.21 4.90
CA ALA A 183 -19.08 -14.25 4.18
C ALA A 183 -18.17 -15.12 3.33
N LEU A 184 -18.35 -16.43 3.41
CA LEU A 184 -17.75 -17.43 2.53
C LEU A 184 -18.81 -18.01 1.61
N GLN A 185 -18.41 -18.74 0.56
CA GLN A 185 -19.35 -19.42 -0.34
C GLN A 185 -20.28 -20.40 0.42
N SER A 186 -19.83 -21.00 1.54
CA SER A 186 -20.62 -21.85 2.41
C SER A 186 -21.76 -21.14 3.15
N ASP A 187 -21.74 -19.81 3.19
CA ASP A 187 -22.76 -18.99 3.84
C ASP A 187 -23.87 -18.53 2.88
N ILE A 188 -23.81 -18.95 1.61
CA ILE A 188 -24.87 -18.71 0.64
C ILE A 188 -26.06 -19.60 0.96
N THR A 189 -27.19 -18.98 1.33
CA THR A 189 -28.45 -19.67 1.66
C THR A 189 -29.45 -19.65 0.51
N GLY A 190 -29.30 -18.72 -0.44
CA GLY A 190 -30.10 -18.62 -1.64
C GLY A 190 -29.27 -18.28 -2.86
N ASN A 191 -29.45 -19.01 -3.94
CA ASN A 191 -28.78 -18.80 -5.22
C ASN A 191 -29.75 -19.19 -6.35
N PRO A 192 -30.72 -18.31 -6.65
CA PRO A 192 -31.87 -18.64 -7.51
C PRO A 192 -31.49 -18.98 -8.95
N LYS A 193 -30.36 -18.43 -9.46
CA LYS A 193 -29.86 -18.74 -10.80
C LYS A 193 -28.73 -19.78 -10.79
N ASN A 194 -28.45 -20.45 -9.67
CA ASN A 194 -27.41 -21.47 -9.54
C ASN A 194 -26.03 -21.02 -10.01
N TYR A 195 -25.64 -19.76 -9.74
CA TYR A 195 -24.34 -19.21 -10.06
C TYR A 195 -23.20 -20.07 -9.49
N LYS A 196 -22.14 -20.21 -10.26
CA LYS A 196 -20.94 -20.96 -9.87
C LYS A 196 -19.81 -19.96 -9.61
N PHE A 197 -19.40 -19.84 -8.37
CA PHE A 197 -18.32 -18.96 -7.99
C PHE A 197 -16.97 -19.67 -8.13
N LYS A 198 -16.09 -19.08 -8.96
CA LYS A 198 -14.72 -19.57 -9.19
C LYS A 198 -13.75 -18.62 -8.51
N GLU A 199 -13.12 -19.10 -7.45
CA GLU A 199 -12.07 -18.35 -6.77
C GLU A 199 -10.81 -18.31 -7.63
N VAL A 200 -10.26 -17.10 -7.83
CA VAL A 200 -9.11 -16.81 -8.68
C VAL A 200 -8.19 -15.87 -7.90
N ASP A 201 -6.89 -16.07 -8.02
CA ASP A 201 -5.92 -15.15 -7.47
C ASP A 201 -6.20 -13.72 -7.94
N LEU A 202 -6.17 -12.76 -7.01
CA LEU A 202 -6.56 -11.37 -7.24
C LEU A 202 -5.83 -10.75 -8.44
N LEU A 203 -4.53 -11.04 -8.60
CA LEU A 203 -3.72 -10.53 -9.71
C LEU A 203 -4.05 -11.20 -11.06
N MET A 204 -4.75 -12.33 -11.01
CA MET A 204 -5.12 -13.11 -12.19
C MET A 204 -6.58 -12.88 -12.63
N LEU A 205 -7.37 -12.13 -11.86
CA LEU A 205 -8.79 -11.89 -12.16
C LEU A 205 -9.00 -11.24 -13.53
N GLY A 206 -8.16 -10.28 -13.91
CA GLY A 206 -8.23 -9.66 -15.24
C GLY A 206 -8.10 -10.65 -16.39
N ARG A 207 -7.31 -11.73 -16.22
CA ARG A 207 -7.17 -12.78 -17.23
C ARG A 207 -8.40 -13.70 -17.28
N ALA A 208 -9.12 -13.84 -16.16
CA ALA A 208 -10.33 -14.64 -16.11
C ALA A 208 -11.52 -14.01 -16.87
N TYR A 209 -11.44 -12.70 -17.20
CA TYR A 209 -12.50 -11.95 -17.88
C TYR A 209 -12.99 -12.61 -19.17
N ASP A 210 -12.10 -13.25 -19.94
CA ASP A 210 -12.44 -13.93 -21.19
C ASP A 210 -13.00 -15.35 -20.97
N ASP A 211 -12.74 -15.96 -19.80
CA ASP A 211 -13.00 -17.37 -19.54
C ASP A 211 -14.30 -17.61 -18.76
N VAL A 212 -14.86 -16.58 -18.12
CA VAL A 212 -16.06 -16.68 -17.28
C VAL A 212 -17.22 -15.85 -17.84
N ASP A 213 -18.39 -15.95 -17.24
CA ASP A 213 -19.56 -15.19 -17.66
C ASP A 213 -19.57 -13.78 -17.04
N MET A 214 -19.03 -13.65 -15.83
CA MET A 214 -18.76 -12.39 -15.14
C MET A 214 -17.52 -12.55 -14.27
N VAL A 215 -16.75 -11.48 -14.07
CA VAL A 215 -15.64 -11.43 -13.11
C VAL A 215 -15.73 -10.16 -12.28
N THR A 216 -15.42 -10.25 -11.00
CA THR A 216 -15.31 -9.06 -10.15
C THR A 216 -13.91 -8.45 -10.30
N LEU A 217 -13.83 -7.14 -10.53
CA LEU A 217 -12.57 -6.43 -10.73
C LEU A 217 -12.52 -5.14 -9.94
N TYR A 218 -11.33 -4.86 -9.46
CA TYR A 218 -10.90 -3.52 -9.07
C TYR A 218 -10.59 -2.69 -10.33
N PRO A 219 -10.76 -1.35 -10.29
CA PRO A 219 -10.42 -0.49 -11.42
C PRO A 219 -8.98 -0.70 -11.94
N ALA A 220 -8.02 -0.97 -11.06
CA ALA A 220 -6.63 -1.24 -11.44
C ALA A 220 -6.46 -2.48 -12.33
N TYR A 221 -7.35 -3.47 -12.20
CA TYR A 221 -7.35 -4.69 -13.02
C TYR A 221 -8.31 -4.60 -14.22
N ALA A 222 -9.31 -3.72 -14.16
CA ALA A 222 -10.23 -3.45 -15.25
C ALA A 222 -9.62 -2.53 -16.33
N SER A 223 -8.88 -1.50 -15.92
CA SER A 223 -8.26 -0.51 -16.84
C SER A 223 -7.38 -1.11 -17.92
N PRO A 224 -6.51 -2.11 -17.65
CA PRO A 224 -5.71 -2.75 -18.70
C PRO A 224 -6.55 -3.49 -19.75
N LEU A 225 -7.81 -3.83 -19.43
CA LEU A 225 -8.78 -4.42 -20.36
C LEU A 225 -9.59 -3.38 -21.13
N GLY A 226 -9.32 -2.08 -20.90
CA GLY A 226 -10.07 -0.98 -21.46
C GLY A 226 -11.42 -0.74 -20.77
N LEU A 227 -11.63 -1.32 -19.59
CA LEU A 227 -12.87 -1.22 -18.82
C LEU A 227 -12.78 -0.11 -17.75
N THR A 228 -13.90 0.51 -17.50
CA THR A 228 -14.11 1.51 -16.45
C THR A 228 -15.24 1.06 -15.53
N PRO A 229 -15.44 1.66 -14.36
CA PRO A 229 -16.58 1.35 -13.50
C PRO A 229 -17.96 1.50 -14.19
N LYS A 230 -18.05 2.28 -15.27
CA LYS A 230 -19.28 2.44 -16.08
C LYS A 230 -19.63 1.20 -16.90
N ASP A 231 -18.66 0.33 -17.13
CA ASP A 231 -18.84 -0.93 -17.88
C ASP A 231 -19.20 -2.10 -16.96
N ALA A 232 -19.22 -1.85 -15.63
CA ALA A 232 -19.67 -2.85 -14.65
C ALA A 232 -21.17 -3.10 -14.77
N ILE A 233 -21.57 -4.37 -14.78
CA ILE A 233 -23.00 -4.78 -14.77
C ILE A 233 -23.58 -4.88 -13.37
N VAL A 234 -22.73 -4.84 -12.35
CA VAL A 234 -23.06 -4.75 -10.93
C VAL A 234 -21.93 -4.05 -10.20
N THR A 235 -22.26 -3.18 -9.24
CA THR A 235 -21.29 -2.49 -8.38
C THR A 235 -21.71 -2.60 -6.93
N GLU A 236 -20.72 -2.49 -6.04
CA GLU A 236 -20.99 -2.38 -4.60
C GLU A 236 -21.52 -1.00 -4.22
N THR A 237 -22.17 -0.93 -3.06
CA THR A 237 -22.38 0.33 -2.34
C THR A 237 -21.10 0.70 -1.63
N LEU A 238 -20.71 2.00 -1.69
CA LEU A 238 -19.47 2.45 -1.04
C LEU A 238 -19.56 2.26 0.48
N ASP A 239 -18.55 1.61 1.05
CA ASP A 239 -18.39 1.41 2.47
C ASP A 239 -17.01 1.93 2.90
N GLU A 240 -16.96 2.67 4.02
CA GLU A 240 -15.72 3.25 4.56
C GLU A 240 -14.67 2.20 4.91
N GLU A 241 -15.09 0.98 5.28
CA GLU A 241 -14.17 -0.12 5.60
C GLU A 241 -13.36 -0.61 4.40
N PHE A 242 -13.84 -0.32 3.17
CA PHE A 242 -13.15 -0.64 1.93
C PHE A 242 -12.40 0.52 1.30
N ALA A 243 -12.33 1.68 1.96
CA ALA A 243 -11.46 2.75 1.53
C ALA A 243 -9.99 2.30 1.55
N ILE A 244 -9.27 2.56 0.47
CA ILE A 244 -7.82 2.34 0.44
C ILE A 244 -7.18 3.34 1.39
N SER A 245 -6.36 2.83 2.29
CA SER A 245 -5.92 3.53 3.48
C SER A 245 -4.41 3.52 3.63
N LEU A 246 -3.89 4.55 4.28
CA LEU A 246 -2.54 4.52 4.86
C LEU A 246 -2.56 3.64 6.11
N VAL A 247 -1.66 2.67 6.15
CA VAL A 247 -1.52 1.72 7.26
C VAL A 247 -0.13 1.82 7.85
N ALA A 248 -0.03 1.80 9.16
CA ALA A 248 1.20 1.81 9.94
C ALA A 248 1.21 0.70 10.99
N ARG A 249 2.26 0.61 11.78
CA ARG A 249 2.29 -0.23 12.98
C ARG A 249 1.73 0.54 14.17
N GLU A 250 1.22 -0.18 15.15
CA GLU A 250 0.76 0.42 16.40
C GLU A 250 1.86 1.23 17.11
N ASP A 251 3.13 0.81 17.01
CA ASP A 251 4.27 1.46 17.66
C ASP A 251 4.77 2.75 16.98
N ASN A 252 4.35 3.04 15.74
CA ASN A 252 4.79 4.22 15.00
C ASN A 252 3.68 5.09 14.39
N LYS A 253 2.42 4.66 14.48
CA LYS A 253 1.27 5.36 13.87
C LYS A 253 1.20 6.86 14.23
N ASP A 254 1.56 7.20 15.48
CA ASP A 254 1.49 8.58 16.02
C ASP A 254 2.81 9.35 15.83
N SER A 255 3.80 8.79 15.12
CA SER A 255 5.05 9.52 14.84
C SER A 255 4.81 10.72 13.93
N GLU A 256 5.60 11.78 14.11
CA GLU A 256 5.47 12.99 13.31
C GLU A 256 5.55 12.70 11.81
N ALA A 257 6.44 11.82 11.36
CA ALA A 257 6.59 11.47 9.96
C ALA A 257 5.36 10.76 9.39
N ILE A 258 4.75 9.81 10.12
CA ILE A 258 3.51 9.14 9.70
C ILE A 258 2.35 10.15 9.63
N GLN A 259 2.23 11.04 10.60
CA GLN A 259 1.16 12.04 10.62
C GLN A 259 1.31 13.08 9.49
N LYS A 260 2.54 13.50 9.18
CA LYS A 260 2.82 14.36 8.00
C LYS A 260 2.50 13.64 6.69
N LEU A 261 2.82 12.35 6.57
CA LEU A 261 2.46 11.54 5.41
C LEU A 261 0.93 11.42 5.27
N ALA A 262 0.22 11.17 6.37
CA ALA A 262 -1.24 11.12 6.37
C ALA A 262 -1.84 12.46 5.91
N ALA A 263 -1.35 13.58 6.44
CA ALA A 263 -1.79 14.91 6.03
C ALA A 263 -1.49 15.21 4.55
N ALA A 264 -0.33 14.80 4.04
CA ALA A 264 0.00 14.98 2.62
C ALA A 264 -0.90 14.13 1.71
N LEU A 265 -1.20 12.87 2.07
CA LEU A 265 -2.08 11.98 1.31
C LEU A 265 -3.57 12.40 1.37
N THR A 266 -3.94 13.29 2.29
CA THR A 266 -5.29 13.87 2.40
C THR A 266 -5.31 15.38 2.10
N SER A 267 -4.28 15.90 1.42
CA SER A 267 -4.14 17.30 1.03
C SER A 267 -4.95 17.67 -0.22
N ASP A 268 -5.01 18.96 -0.50
CA ASP A 268 -5.59 19.48 -1.75
C ASP A 268 -4.81 18.99 -2.98
N GLU A 269 -3.50 18.79 -2.87
CA GLU A 269 -2.66 18.22 -3.92
C GLU A 269 -3.04 16.76 -4.22
N ALA A 270 -3.27 15.96 -3.17
CA ALA A 270 -3.73 14.58 -3.31
C ALA A 270 -5.14 14.53 -3.94
N ARG A 271 -6.06 15.40 -3.50
CA ARG A 271 -7.39 15.54 -4.10
C ARG A 271 -7.31 15.90 -5.57
N LYS A 272 -6.50 16.90 -5.91
CA LYS A 272 -6.28 17.34 -7.29
C LYS A 272 -5.71 16.20 -8.15
N PHE A 273 -4.75 15.43 -7.62
CA PHE A 273 -4.21 14.26 -8.32
C PHE A 273 -5.32 13.26 -8.68
N ILE A 274 -6.21 12.93 -7.74
CA ILE A 274 -7.36 12.04 -7.98
C ILE A 274 -8.27 12.60 -9.05
N GLU A 275 -8.67 13.87 -8.95
CA GLU A 275 -9.60 14.54 -9.86
C GLU A 275 -9.05 14.65 -11.30
N GLU A 276 -7.74 14.88 -11.46
CA GLU A 276 -7.12 15.03 -12.77
C GLU A 276 -6.81 13.69 -13.44
N ASN A 277 -6.43 12.65 -12.66
CA ASN A 277 -5.90 11.41 -13.22
C ASN A 277 -6.83 10.20 -13.02
N HIS A 278 -7.69 10.22 -11.99
CA HIS A 278 -8.45 9.05 -11.54
C HIS A 278 -9.92 9.32 -11.19
N LYS A 279 -10.49 10.44 -11.66
CA LYS A 279 -11.87 10.87 -11.33
C LYS A 279 -12.98 9.83 -11.58
N ASP A 280 -12.75 8.92 -12.54
CA ASP A 280 -13.72 7.88 -12.89
C ASP A 280 -13.48 6.57 -12.10
N THR A 281 -12.38 6.45 -11.35
CA THR A 281 -11.96 5.21 -10.68
C THR A 281 -11.70 5.36 -9.19
N MET A 282 -11.47 6.57 -8.70
CA MET A 282 -11.21 6.89 -7.31
C MET A 282 -12.10 8.01 -6.83
N ILE A 283 -12.61 7.88 -5.62
CA ILE A 283 -13.43 8.89 -4.92
C ILE A 283 -12.69 9.25 -3.64
N PRO A 284 -12.24 10.51 -3.43
CA PRO A 284 -11.60 10.90 -2.18
C PRO A 284 -12.44 10.50 -0.96
N ALA A 285 -11.79 9.97 0.07
CA ALA A 285 -12.41 9.56 1.34
C ALA A 285 -12.17 10.60 2.47
N PHE A 286 -11.75 11.84 2.11
CA PHE A 286 -11.40 12.94 3.02
C PHE A 286 -11.94 14.27 2.54
#